data_0213f0d6e9e34290525c2a6c2bfad656
#
_entry.id   0213f0d6e9e34290525c2a6c2bfad656
#
_cell.length_a   1.000
_cell.length_b   1.000
_cell.length_c   1.000
_cell.angle_alpha   90.00
_cell.angle_beta   90.00
_cell.angle_gamma   90.00
#
_symmetry.space_group_name_H-M   'P 1'
#
loop_
_entity.id
_entity.type
_entity.pdbx_description
1 polymer ?
#
loop_
_entity_poly.entity_id
_entity_poly.type
_entity_poly.pdbx_seq_one_letter_code
_entity_poly.pdbx_strand_id
1 'polypeptide(L)'
;IVLWCGNNESDEAWKNWGWQKSMNMSKQDSTRLWKDYVRLFQDSIPKWVREVDPSRPYISSSPLFGWGREKSYKEGDSHYWGTWWGLADIENVQNKTGRFVSEYGMQAMPNYASIEKFTLPEDRHLFSDVLKAHQKAGNGFMKLNSYLDRYFIDSTKVKKMKVEDYTYLT
;
A
#
# COMPACT_ATOMS: atom_id res chain seq x y z
N ILE A 1 16.25 3.59 -13.87
CA ILE A 1 16.40 3.48 -12.40
C ILE A 1 16.88 4.83 -11.89
N VAL A 2 16.16 5.41 -10.94
CA VAL A 2 16.48 6.72 -10.35
C VAL A 2 17.13 6.53 -8.96
N LEU A 3 16.68 5.52 -8.23
CA LEU A 3 17.03 5.26 -6.84
C LEU A 3 17.07 3.75 -6.61
N TRP A 4 18.06 3.27 -5.88
CA TRP A 4 18.09 1.93 -5.33
C TRP A 4 17.49 1.91 -3.92
N CYS A 5 16.65 0.95 -3.61
CA CYS A 5 16.12 0.75 -2.27
C CYS A 5 16.32 -0.69 -1.78
N GLY A 6 16.56 -0.84 -0.48
CA GLY A 6 16.85 -2.14 0.12
C GLY A 6 15.61 -3.02 0.29
N ASN A 7 14.51 -2.42 0.72
CA ASN A 7 13.26 -3.13 0.97
C ASN A 7 12.06 -2.17 0.94
N ASN A 8 10.86 -2.75 0.92
CA ASN A 8 9.60 -2.02 1.01
C ASN A 8 9.10 -1.98 2.46
N GLU A 9 8.98 -0.77 3.02
CA GLU A 9 8.32 -0.43 4.28
C GLU A 9 8.78 -1.17 5.55
N SER A 10 9.81 -2.03 5.47
CA SER A 10 10.18 -2.88 6.60
C SER A 10 10.70 -2.10 7.81
N ASP A 11 11.38 -0.98 7.59
CA ASP A 11 11.85 -0.09 8.68
C ASP A 11 10.67 0.55 9.39
N GLU A 12 9.70 1.07 8.64
CA GLU A 12 8.48 1.66 9.17
C GLU A 12 7.62 0.63 9.92
N ALA A 13 7.45 -0.54 9.33
CA ALA A 13 6.71 -1.63 9.94
C ALA A 13 7.35 -2.10 11.26
N TRP A 14 8.66 -2.20 11.28
CA TRP A 14 9.40 -2.54 12.49
C TRP A 14 9.23 -1.52 13.60
N LYS A 15 9.42 -0.25 13.28
CA LYS A 15 9.42 0.83 14.28
C LYS A 15 8.03 1.24 14.74
N ASN A 16 7.03 1.17 13.85
CA ASN A 16 5.76 1.88 14.07
C ASN A 16 4.51 1.03 13.90
N TRP A 17 4.55 -0.12 13.19
CA TRP A 17 3.37 -0.96 13.01
C TRP A 17 3.23 -2.07 14.05
N GLY A 18 4.20 -2.16 14.97
CA GLY A 18 4.15 -3.13 16.05
C GLY A 18 4.33 -4.59 15.62
N TRP A 19 5.10 -4.85 14.58
CA TRP A 19 5.36 -6.21 14.09
C TRP A 19 5.91 -7.14 15.16
N GLN A 20 6.81 -6.65 16.03
CA GLN A 20 7.37 -7.44 17.13
C GLN A 20 6.26 -8.02 18.03
N LYS A 21 5.24 -7.20 18.33
CA LYS A 21 4.10 -7.61 19.16
C LYS A 21 3.18 -8.56 18.40
N SER A 22 2.84 -8.25 17.14
CA SER A 22 1.93 -9.08 16.33
C SER A 22 2.49 -10.46 16.04
N MET A 23 3.82 -10.58 15.96
CA MET A 23 4.53 -11.85 15.74
C MET A 23 4.97 -12.53 17.06
N ASN A 24 4.55 -12.01 18.22
CA ASN A 24 4.92 -12.53 19.52
C ASN A 24 6.43 -12.72 19.71
N MET A 25 7.25 -11.81 19.18
CA MET A 25 8.71 -11.92 19.25
C MET A 25 9.22 -11.72 20.66
N SER A 26 10.18 -12.56 21.08
CA SER A 26 10.96 -12.30 22.29
C SER A 26 11.80 -11.02 22.12
N LYS A 27 12.17 -10.38 23.24
CA LYS A 27 13.09 -9.23 23.22
C LYS A 27 14.43 -9.60 22.59
N GLN A 28 14.91 -10.80 22.83
CA GLN A 28 16.16 -11.30 22.26
C GLN A 28 16.07 -11.46 20.74
N ASP A 29 15.01 -12.09 20.23
CA ASP A 29 14.83 -12.27 18.79
C ASP A 29 14.61 -10.92 18.09
N SER A 30 13.80 -10.05 18.67
CA SER A 30 13.60 -8.69 18.16
C SER A 30 14.92 -7.93 18.04
N THR A 31 15.77 -7.97 19.08
CA THR A 31 17.08 -7.33 19.04
C THR A 31 18.00 -7.94 17.98
N ARG A 32 18.02 -9.28 17.87
CA ARG A 32 18.83 -9.97 16.87
C ARG A 32 18.40 -9.63 15.45
N LEU A 33 17.12 -9.74 15.16
CA LEU A 33 16.57 -9.44 13.83
C LEU A 33 16.80 -7.99 13.42
N TRP A 34 16.65 -7.05 14.35
CA TRP A 34 16.95 -5.65 14.06
C TRP A 34 18.44 -5.43 13.75
N LYS A 35 19.32 -6.09 14.48
CA LYS A 35 20.76 -6.04 14.21
C LYS A 35 21.11 -6.62 12.83
N ASP A 36 20.48 -7.74 12.47
CA ASP A 36 20.67 -8.37 11.16
C ASP A 36 20.10 -7.49 10.04
N TYR A 37 18.95 -6.84 10.27
CA TYR A 37 18.37 -5.85 9.36
C TYR A 37 19.34 -4.69 9.09
N VAL A 38 19.89 -4.08 10.14
CA VAL A 38 20.86 -2.99 10.00
C VAL A 38 22.10 -3.45 9.22
N ARG A 39 22.66 -4.59 9.60
CA ARG A 39 23.83 -5.15 8.90
C ARG A 39 23.57 -5.39 7.42
N LEU A 40 22.40 -5.87 7.05
CA LEU A 40 22.07 -6.16 5.65
C LEU A 40 21.77 -4.86 4.89
N PHE A 41 20.76 -4.10 5.33
CA PHE A 41 20.18 -2.99 4.56
C PHE A 41 20.89 -1.65 4.76
N GLN A 42 21.60 -1.45 5.87
CA GLN A 42 22.28 -0.19 6.13
C GLN A 42 23.80 -0.27 5.94
N ASP A 43 24.39 -1.48 6.02
CA ASP A 43 25.84 -1.66 5.89
C ASP A 43 26.25 -2.39 4.60
N SER A 44 25.74 -3.63 4.39
CA SER A 44 26.23 -4.53 3.33
C SER A 44 25.72 -4.12 1.94
N ILE A 45 24.41 -3.99 1.77
CA ILE A 45 23.82 -3.64 0.47
C ILE A 45 24.29 -2.29 -0.05
N PRO A 46 24.30 -1.18 0.73
CA PRO A 46 24.78 0.09 0.23
C PRO A 46 26.25 0.06 -0.19
N LYS A 47 27.09 -0.78 0.45
CA LYS A 47 28.47 -0.99 0.03
C LYS A 47 28.51 -1.65 -1.35
N TRP A 48 27.79 -2.75 -1.55
CA TRP A 48 27.76 -3.46 -2.83
C TRP A 48 27.15 -2.61 -3.95
N VAL A 49 26.10 -1.86 -3.66
CA VAL A 49 25.49 -0.94 -4.64
C VAL A 49 26.51 0.11 -5.08
N ARG A 50 27.27 0.70 -4.16
CA ARG A 50 28.30 1.68 -4.51
C ARG A 50 29.46 1.10 -5.33
N GLU A 51 29.79 -0.17 -5.13
CA GLU A 51 30.81 -0.87 -5.92
C GLU A 51 30.35 -1.10 -7.37
N VAL A 52 29.06 -1.38 -7.57
CA VAL A 52 28.49 -1.75 -8.88
C VAL A 52 27.89 -0.54 -9.61
N ASP A 53 27.22 0.33 -8.90
CA ASP A 53 26.55 1.52 -9.44
C ASP A 53 26.71 2.74 -8.52
N PRO A 54 27.87 3.39 -8.57
CA PRO A 54 28.14 4.58 -7.74
C PRO A 54 27.37 5.82 -8.19
N SER A 55 26.72 5.77 -9.34
CA SER A 55 26.04 6.94 -9.94
C SER A 55 24.64 7.20 -9.37
N ARG A 56 24.03 6.21 -8.70
CA ARG A 56 22.67 6.31 -8.17
C ARG A 56 22.66 6.24 -6.64
N PRO A 57 21.78 7.04 -6.00
CA PRO A 57 21.61 6.97 -4.56
C PRO A 57 20.98 5.64 -4.13
N TYR A 58 21.25 5.26 -2.90
CA TYR A 58 20.64 4.13 -2.21
C TYR A 58 19.97 4.58 -0.92
N ILE A 59 18.77 4.05 -0.65
CA ILE A 59 18.10 4.18 0.64
C ILE A 59 17.83 2.79 1.23
N SER A 60 17.93 2.65 2.53
CA SER A 60 17.82 1.35 3.21
C SER A 60 16.41 0.78 3.17
N SER A 61 15.39 1.62 3.18
CA SER A 61 13.97 1.27 3.10
C SER A 61 13.22 2.30 2.26
N SER A 62 12.27 1.86 1.47
CA SER A 62 11.34 2.73 0.74
C SER A 62 9.97 2.64 1.44
N PRO A 63 9.43 3.72 2.01
CA PRO A 63 10.06 5.03 2.19
C PRO A 63 11.01 5.03 3.40
N LEU A 64 11.85 6.08 3.50
CA LEU A 64 12.62 6.32 4.72
C LEU A 64 11.74 6.71 5.91
N PHE A 65 10.63 7.40 5.64
CA PHE A 65 9.66 7.83 6.65
C PHE A 65 8.24 7.55 6.17
N GLY A 66 7.45 6.87 6.99
CA GLY A 66 6.04 6.56 6.66
C GLY A 66 5.19 7.81 6.44
N TRP A 67 4.14 7.67 5.64
CA TRP A 67 3.19 8.75 5.35
C TRP A 67 2.55 9.30 6.64
N GLY A 68 2.16 10.57 6.60
CA GLY A 68 1.65 11.30 7.76
C GLY A 68 2.74 11.95 8.62
N ARG A 69 4.02 11.69 8.34
CA ARG A 69 5.15 12.35 8.99
C ARG A 69 5.66 13.49 8.10
N GLU A 70 5.97 14.62 8.68
CA GLU A 70 6.46 15.77 7.93
C GLU A 70 7.75 15.47 7.13
N LYS A 71 8.62 14.64 7.69
CA LYS A 71 9.86 14.21 7.02
C LYS A 71 9.60 13.44 5.72
N SER A 72 8.50 12.67 5.62
CA SER A 72 8.17 11.91 4.40
C SER A 72 7.93 12.80 3.18
N TYR A 73 7.68 14.09 3.38
CA TYR A 73 7.50 15.04 2.28
C TYR A 73 8.80 15.73 1.85
N LYS A 74 9.88 15.59 2.64
CA LYS A 74 11.11 16.36 2.48
C LYS A 74 12.34 15.50 2.20
N GLU A 75 12.37 14.27 2.69
CA GLU A 75 13.52 13.38 2.68
C GLU A 75 13.20 12.03 2.07
N GLY A 76 14.08 11.56 1.18
CA GLY A 76 13.92 10.28 0.49
C GLY A 76 12.74 10.26 -0.48
N ASP A 77 12.12 9.11 -0.58
CA ASP A 77 10.88 8.89 -1.30
C ASP A 77 9.68 8.88 -0.34
N SER A 78 8.49 8.97 -0.91
CA SER A 78 7.24 9.04 -0.15
C SER A 78 6.28 7.95 -0.60
N HIS A 79 5.70 7.23 0.36
CA HIS A 79 4.53 6.39 0.16
C HIS A 79 3.30 7.13 0.69
N TYR A 80 2.45 7.62 -0.21
CA TYR A 80 1.26 8.33 0.20
C TYR A 80 0.03 7.42 0.18
N TRP A 81 -0.42 7.00 1.34
CA TRP A 81 -1.61 6.17 1.53
C TRP A 81 -2.74 6.87 2.30
N GLY A 82 -2.69 8.19 2.39
CA GLY A 82 -3.78 8.99 2.96
C GLY A 82 -5.09 8.75 2.23
N THR A 83 -5.08 8.79 0.91
CA THR A 83 -6.15 8.22 0.08
C THR A 83 -6.09 6.70 0.21
N TRP A 84 -7.18 6.03 0.21
CA TRP A 84 -7.37 4.60 0.43
C TRP A 84 -7.25 4.18 1.91
N TRP A 85 -6.03 4.05 2.47
CA TRP A 85 -5.87 3.59 3.86
C TRP A 85 -6.39 4.60 4.87
N GLY A 86 -6.12 5.86 4.68
CA GLY A 86 -6.57 6.95 5.55
C GLY A 86 -7.97 7.48 5.26
N LEU A 87 -8.63 7.01 4.18
CA LEU A 87 -9.94 7.53 3.71
C LEU A 87 -9.97 9.05 3.49
N ALA A 88 -8.80 9.64 3.23
CA ALA A 88 -8.70 11.05 2.89
C ALA A 88 -9.33 11.33 1.52
N ASP A 89 -9.78 12.55 1.31
CA ASP A 89 -10.28 12.99 0.02
C ASP A 89 -9.21 12.90 -1.06
N ILE A 90 -9.62 12.62 -2.30
CA ILE A 90 -8.69 12.43 -3.42
C ILE A 90 -7.85 13.69 -3.64
N GLU A 91 -8.43 14.87 -3.45
CA GLU A 91 -7.79 16.17 -3.61
C GLU A 91 -6.61 16.39 -2.64
N ASN A 92 -6.60 15.69 -1.52
CA ASN A 92 -5.51 15.79 -0.56
C ASN A 92 -4.14 15.34 -1.11
N VAL A 93 -4.13 14.52 -2.15
CA VAL A 93 -2.90 14.10 -2.85
C VAL A 93 -2.09 15.33 -3.28
N GLN A 94 -2.75 16.38 -3.78
CA GLN A 94 -2.08 17.59 -4.26
C GLN A 94 -1.25 18.31 -3.18
N ASN A 95 -1.64 18.20 -1.91
CA ASN A 95 -1.04 18.94 -0.81
C ASN A 95 -0.24 18.07 0.17
N LYS A 96 -0.25 16.76 -0.04
CA LYS A 96 0.32 15.78 0.91
C LYS A 96 1.35 14.84 0.29
N THR A 97 1.84 15.15 -0.91
CA THR A 97 2.86 14.38 -1.59
C THR A 97 4.25 15.00 -1.42
N GLY A 98 5.26 14.15 -1.32
CA GLY A 98 6.66 14.56 -1.32
C GLY A 98 7.17 14.87 -2.74
N ARG A 99 8.45 15.23 -2.85
CA ARG A 99 9.10 15.52 -4.13
C ARG A 99 9.26 14.29 -5.03
N PHE A 100 9.32 13.11 -4.45
CA PHE A 100 9.38 11.83 -5.14
C PHE A 100 8.43 10.85 -4.45
N VAL A 101 7.35 10.48 -5.13
CA VAL A 101 6.34 9.56 -4.62
C VAL A 101 6.53 8.23 -5.34
N SER A 102 6.99 7.23 -4.61
CA SER A 102 7.25 5.88 -5.12
C SER A 102 6.04 4.96 -4.99
N GLU A 103 5.15 5.23 -4.04
CA GLU A 103 3.86 4.56 -3.90
C GLU A 103 2.74 5.51 -3.56
N TYR A 104 1.60 5.30 -4.20
CA TYR A 104 0.32 5.93 -3.90
C TYR A 104 -0.79 5.16 -4.60
N GLY A 105 -2.03 5.45 -4.25
CA GLY A 105 -3.13 4.93 -5.04
C GLY A 105 -4.37 4.60 -4.25
N MET A 106 -5.29 3.97 -4.97
CA MET A 106 -6.55 3.47 -4.47
C MET A 106 -6.80 2.13 -5.15
N GLN A 107 -7.36 1.15 -4.43
CA GLN A 107 -7.80 -0.07 -5.08
C GLN A 107 -8.99 0.21 -6.00
N ALA A 108 -9.03 -0.52 -7.09
CA ALA A 108 -10.16 -0.60 -7.99
C ALA A 108 -10.55 -2.07 -8.17
N MET A 109 -11.77 -2.32 -8.58
CA MET A 109 -12.13 -3.65 -9.06
C MET A 109 -11.47 -3.90 -10.41
N PRO A 110 -11.04 -5.14 -10.72
CA PRO A 110 -10.64 -5.48 -12.07
C PRO A 110 -11.85 -5.31 -13.01
N ASN A 111 -11.60 -5.03 -14.29
CA ASN A 111 -12.69 -4.91 -15.25
C ASN A 111 -13.53 -6.20 -15.32
N TYR A 112 -14.77 -6.07 -15.72
CA TYR A 112 -15.73 -7.18 -15.72
C TYR A 112 -15.25 -8.39 -16.53
N ALA A 113 -14.64 -8.19 -17.70
CA ALA A 113 -14.08 -9.27 -18.51
C ALA A 113 -12.95 -10.06 -17.80
N SER A 114 -12.25 -9.44 -16.86
CA SER A 114 -11.28 -10.14 -16.01
C SER A 114 -12.00 -10.94 -14.90
N ILE A 115 -13.05 -10.40 -14.31
CA ILE A 115 -13.87 -11.10 -13.32
C ILE A 115 -14.46 -12.38 -13.92
N GLU A 116 -14.96 -12.33 -15.15
CA GLU A 116 -15.49 -13.48 -15.85
C GLU A 116 -14.52 -14.65 -15.98
N LYS A 117 -13.21 -14.37 -16.02
CA LYS A 117 -12.18 -15.42 -16.19
C LYS A 117 -11.92 -16.23 -14.92
N PHE A 118 -12.24 -15.72 -13.74
CA PHE A 118 -11.98 -16.41 -12.49
C PHE A 118 -13.24 -16.66 -11.64
N THR A 119 -14.44 -16.38 -12.18
CA THR A 119 -15.70 -16.59 -11.50
C THR A 119 -16.67 -17.43 -12.35
N LEU A 120 -17.49 -18.24 -11.70
CA LEU A 120 -18.65 -18.85 -12.34
C LEU A 120 -19.78 -17.82 -12.48
N PRO A 121 -20.75 -18.02 -13.42
CA PRO A 121 -21.86 -17.10 -13.60
C PRO A 121 -22.64 -16.80 -12.32
N GLU A 122 -22.86 -17.80 -11.47
CA GLU A 122 -23.55 -17.69 -10.18
C GLU A 122 -22.81 -16.84 -9.16
N ASP A 123 -21.49 -16.67 -9.28
CA ASP A 123 -20.65 -15.85 -8.39
C ASP A 123 -20.57 -14.38 -8.82
N ARG A 124 -21.10 -14.04 -10.00
CA ARG A 124 -21.00 -12.69 -10.59
C ARG A 124 -22.05 -11.75 -10.02
N HIS A 125 -22.10 -11.68 -8.69
CA HIS A 125 -22.91 -10.69 -7.98
C HIS A 125 -22.07 -10.01 -6.89
N LEU A 126 -22.39 -8.75 -6.60
CA LEU A 126 -21.63 -7.96 -5.62
C LEU A 126 -21.62 -8.67 -4.27
N PHE A 127 -20.44 -8.69 -3.67
CA PHE A 127 -20.20 -9.27 -2.36
C PHE A 127 -20.41 -10.79 -2.28
N SER A 128 -20.39 -11.51 -3.42
CA SER A 128 -20.33 -12.98 -3.42
C SER A 128 -19.10 -13.44 -2.63
N ASP A 129 -19.12 -14.62 -2.09
CA ASP A 129 -18.02 -15.15 -1.30
C ASP A 129 -16.73 -15.27 -2.13
N VAL A 130 -16.87 -15.56 -3.43
CA VAL A 130 -15.74 -15.58 -4.37
C VAL A 130 -15.14 -14.17 -4.52
N LEU A 131 -15.93 -13.13 -4.77
CA LEU A 131 -15.43 -11.77 -4.87
C LEU A 131 -14.85 -11.27 -3.54
N LYS A 132 -15.44 -11.60 -2.40
CA LYS A 132 -14.87 -11.30 -1.08
C LYS A 132 -13.53 -12.00 -0.86
N ALA A 133 -13.39 -13.26 -1.28
CA ALA A 133 -12.13 -14.00 -1.16
C ALA A 133 -11.00 -13.40 -2.01
N HIS A 134 -11.34 -12.73 -3.12
CA HIS A 134 -10.37 -12.03 -3.96
C HIS A 134 -10.01 -10.63 -3.41
N GLN A 135 -10.84 -10.03 -2.56
CA GLN A 135 -10.54 -8.76 -1.88
C GLN A 135 -9.60 -9.01 -0.69
N LYS A 136 -8.30 -8.67 -0.86
CA LYS A 136 -7.29 -8.95 0.17
C LYS A 136 -7.15 -7.86 1.23
N ALA A 137 -7.66 -6.66 0.98
CA ALA A 137 -7.84 -5.66 2.04
C ALA A 137 -9.12 -5.97 2.80
N GLY A 138 -9.04 -6.33 4.07
CA GLY A 138 -10.19 -6.81 4.85
C GLY A 138 -11.40 -5.86 4.87
N ASN A 139 -11.17 -4.56 4.69
CA ASN A 139 -12.20 -3.52 4.59
C ASN A 139 -12.28 -2.86 3.20
N GLY A 140 -11.74 -3.51 2.17
CA GLY A 140 -11.62 -2.95 0.82
C GLY A 140 -12.96 -2.53 0.21
N PHE A 141 -13.98 -3.38 0.27
CA PHE A 141 -15.32 -3.01 -0.23
C PHE A 141 -15.96 -1.84 0.54
N MET A 142 -15.74 -1.76 1.85
CA MET A 142 -16.22 -0.62 2.63
C MET A 142 -15.56 0.68 2.16
N LYS A 143 -14.25 0.65 1.89
CA LYS A 143 -13.52 1.81 1.38
C LYS A 143 -13.95 2.20 -0.03
N LEU A 144 -14.09 1.25 -0.95
CA LEU A 144 -14.61 1.50 -2.29
C LEU A 144 -16.00 2.17 -2.22
N ASN A 145 -16.91 1.62 -1.42
CA ASN A 145 -18.23 2.19 -1.25
C ASN A 145 -18.20 3.60 -0.65
N SER A 146 -17.28 3.87 0.28
CA SER A 146 -17.11 5.21 0.86
C SER A 146 -16.67 6.23 -0.18
N TYR A 147 -15.78 5.86 -1.11
CA TYR A 147 -15.39 6.73 -2.21
C TYR A 147 -16.49 6.89 -3.25
N LEU A 148 -17.21 5.82 -3.59
CA LEU A 148 -18.38 5.91 -4.47
C LEU A 148 -19.43 6.86 -3.91
N ASP A 149 -19.75 6.75 -2.63
CA ASP A 149 -20.73 7.60 -1.94
C ASP A 149 -20.31 9.08 -1.92
N ARG A 150 -19.02 9.31 -1.79
CA ARG A 150 -18.45 10.66 -1.70
C ARG A 150 -18.39 11.38 -3.04
N TYR A 151 -18.13 10.66 -4.13
CA TYR A 151 -17.77 11.27 -5.41
C TYR A 151 -18.72 10.96 -6.57
N PHE A 152 -19.48 9.86 -6.51
CA PHE A 152 -20.18 9.39 -7.70
C PHE A 152 -21.64 9.05 -7.47
N ILE A 153 -22.00 8.31 -6.45
CA ILE A 153 -23.33 7.72 -6.32
C ILE A 153 -23.66 7.43 -4.87
N ASP A 154 -24.91 7.65 -4.48
CA ASP A 154 -25.45 7.26 -3.19
C ASP A 154 -25.22 5.75 -2.95
N SER A 155 -24.48 5.41 -1.90
CA SER A 155 -24.07 4.04 -1.55
C SER A 155 -25.27 3.09 -1.32
N THR A 156 -26.46 3.62 -1.02
CA THR A 156 -27.67 2.79 -0.89
C THR A 156 -28.05 2.11 -2.21
N LYS A 157 -27.64 2.68 -3.35
CA LYS A 157 -27.85 2.14 -4.68
C LYS A 157 -26.88 1.02 -5.03
N VAL A 158 -25.70 0.99 -4.41
CA VAL A 158 -24.62 0.01 -4.67
C VAL A 158 -25.12 -1.43 -4.48
N LYS A 159 -25.89 -1.71 -3.43
CA LYS A 159 -26.42 -3.07 -3.16
C LYS A 159 -27.29 -3.66 -4.28
N LYS A 160 -27.85 -2.81 -5.13
CA LYS A 160 -28.71 -3.20 -6.25
C LYS A 160 -28.01 -3.14 -7.60
N MET A 161 -26.75 -2.76 -7.61
CA MET A 161 -25.96 -2.58 -8.81
C MET A 161 -25.48 -3.92 -9.36
N LYS A 162 -25.39 -4.02 -10.68
CA LYS A 162 -24.72 -5.16 -11.32
C LYS A 162 -23.21 -5.05 -11.07
N VAL A 163 -22.51 -6.19 -11.03
CA VAL A 163 -21.05 -6.23 -10.88
C VAL A 163 -20.36 -5.43 -11.99
N GLU A 164 -20.86 -5.52 -13.21
CA GLU A 164 -20.33 -4.80 -14.37
C GLU A 164 -20.35 -3.28 -14.15
N ASP A 165 -21.49 -2.71 -13.70
CA ASP A 165 -21.63 -1.29 -13.40
C ASP A 165 -20.72 -0.86 -12.23
N TYR A 166 -20.64 -1.71 -11.21
CA TYR A 166 -19.79 -1.44 -10.05
C TYR A 166 -18.28 -1.41 -10.42
N THR A 167 -17.85 -2.36 -11.26
CA THR A 167 -16.45 -2.41 -11.72
C THR A 167 -16.10 -1.22 -12.64
N TYR A 168 -17.07 -0.67 -13.33
CA TYR A 168 -16.88 0.53 -14.14
C TYR A 168 -16.71 1.80 -13.29
N LEU A 169 -17.37 1.85 -12.13
CA LEU A 169 -17.33 3.01 -11.24
C LEU A 169 -16.15 2.99 -10.25
N THR A 170 -15.52 1.85 -10.06
CA THR A 170 -14.41 1.68 -9.10
C THR A 170 -13.08 1.47 -9.82
#